data_b217d65bc11183c8f623207ab7dd0e76
#
_entry.id   b217d65bc11183c8f623207ab7dd0e76
#
_cell.length_a   1.000
_cell.length_b   1.000
_cell.length_c   1.000
_cell.angle_alpha   90.00
_cell.angle_beta   90.00
_cell.angle_gamma   90.00
#
_symmetry.space_group_name_H-M   'P 1'
#
loop_
_entity.id
_entity.type
_entity.pdbx_description
1 polymer ?
#
loop_
_entity_poly.entity_id
_entity_poly.type
_entity_poly.pdbx_seq_one_letter_code
_entity_poly.pdbx_strand_id
1 'polypeptide(L)'
;MERIAAAGKEPVHLWLRFPFFLSLPLLAYARLAGFSVNERVGETTYGYWHFDRSPLLRTLLPWVLLLDTWFFALWKVYLPLLLWRITHPNRVIVCERFALDTLVDLAVGLDATNAGSGNFFQCIPGRLFWHVVPKRAAVTFLDLDAETASARRADLKHDKRLEIRLQAFRTLAAELDTTNMDFTVLSSLLPIDELNRQIFGRLSE
;
A
#
# COMPACT_ATOMS: atom_id res chain seq x y z
N MET A 1 7.56 16.26 6.10
CA MET A 1 7.05 16.63 7.44
C MET A 1 7.29 18.11 7.73
N GLU A 2 8.52 18.62 7.60
CA GLU A 2 8.87 20.03 7.89
C GLU A 2 8.03 21.06 7.11
N ARG A 3 7.77 20.83 5.82
CA ARG A 3 6.93 21.75 5.00
C ARG A 3 5.46 21.77 5.44
N ILE A 4 4.90 20.65 5.92
CA ILE A 4 3.57 20.60 6.48
C ILE A 4 3.52 21.42 7.76
N ALA A 5 4.53 21.30 8.61
CA ALA A 5 4.65 22.09 9.82
C ALA A 5 4.82 23.60 9.50
N ALA A 6 5.61 23.95 8.47
CA ALA A 6 5.75 25.32 8.01
C ALA A 6 4.43 25.93 7.50
N ALA A 7 3.50 25.12 7.00
CA ALA A 7 2.14 25.53 6.64
C ALA A 7 1.18 25.61 7.84
N GLY A 8 1.66 25.56 9.07
CA GLY A 8 0.85 25.64 10.29
C GLY A 8 0.05 24.36 10.60
N LYS A 9 0.37 23.25 9.95
CA LYS A 9 -0.25 21.95 10.22
C LYS A 9 0.67 21.12 11.13
N GLU A 10 0.06 20.26 11.95
CA GLU A 10 0.76 19.30 12.81
C GLU A 10 0.78 17.91 12.15
N PRO A 11 1.86 17.52 11.43
CA PRO A 11 1.88 16.24 10.76
C PRO A 11 2.11 15.09 11.74
N VAL A 12 1.27 14.07 11.66
CA VAL A 12 1.42 12.80 12.37
C VAL A 12 1.75 11.72 11.36
N HIS A 13 2.95 11.18 11.43
CA HIS A 13 3.40 10.10 10.55
C HIS A 13 2.89 8.75 11.05
N LEU A 14 2.20 8.01 10.18
CA LEU A 14 1.79 6.64 10.41
C LEU A 14 2.40 5.74 9.33
N TRP A 15 2.95 4.62 9.79
CA TRP A 15 3.39 3.54 8.92
C TRP A 15 2.48 2.33 9.13
N LEU A 16 1.67 2.00 8.11
CA LEU A 16 0.58 1.01 8.21
C LEU A 16 0.76 -0.11 7.19
N ARG A 17 1.96 -0.68 7.12
CA ARG A 17 2.18 -1.86 6.29
C ARG A 17 1.81 -3.12 7.08
N PHE A 18 0.94 -3.95 6.49
CA PHE A 18 0.56 -5.25 7.02
C PHE A 18 0.07 -5.23 8.47
N PRO A 19 -1.15 -4.75 8.72
CA PRO A 19 -1.79 -4.97 9.99
C PRO A 19 -2.17 -6.46 10.10
N PHE A 20 -1.32 -7.26 10.75
CA PHE A 20 -1.57 -8.68 10.97
C PHE A 20 -2.12 -8.90 12.37
N PHE A 21 -3.35 -9.32 12.47
CA PHE A 21 -3.96 -9.76 13.71
C PHE A 21 -4.77 -11.04 13.46
N LEU A 22 -5.90 -10.94 12.77
CA LEU A 22 -6.73 -12.09 12.43
C LEU A 22 -6.09 -12.96 11.34
N SER A 23 -5.26 -12.37 10.49
CA SER A 23 -4.53 -13.06 9.42
C SER A 23 -3.34 -13.87 9.91
N LEU A 24 -2.84 -13.64 11.13
CA LEU A 24 -1.68 -14.36 11.68
C LEU A 24 -1.77 -15.88 11.57
N PRO A 25 -2.90 -16.56 11.92
CA PRO A 25 -2.98 -18.01 11.79
C PRO A 25 -2.85 -18.50 10.35
N LEU A 26 -3.45 -17.77 9.38
CA LEU A 26 -3.34 -18.11 7.95
C LEU A 26 -1.92 -17.89 7.41
N LEU A 27 -1.24 -16.84 7.87
CA LEU A 27 0.15 -16.57 7.50
C LEU A 27 1.10 -17.57 8.14
N ALA A 28 0.85 -17.99 9.39
CA ALA A 28 1.59 -19.07 10.04
C ALA A 28 1.41 -20.39 9.28
N TYR A 29 0.17 -20.72 8.89
CA TYR A 29 -0.11 -21.86 8.03
C TYR A 29 0.65 -21.77 6.70
N ALA A 30 0.60 -20.62 6.02
CA ALA A 30 1.33 -20.41 4.77
C ALA A 30 2.83 -20.65 4.92
N ARG A 31 3.39 -20.23 6.05
CA ARG A 31 4.82 -20.42 6.35
C ARG A 31 5.16 -21.87 6.63
N LEU A 32 4.37 -22.56 7.45
CA LEU A 32 4.56 -23.97 7.80
C LEU A 32 4.35 -24.89 6.60
N ALA A 33 3.41 -24.54 5.70
CA ALA A 33 3.15 -25.28 4.46
C ALA A 33 4.16 -24.99 3.33
N GLY A 34 5.16 -24.13 3.57
CA GLY A 34 6.19 -23.81 2.56
C GLY A 34 5.72 -22.84 1.46
N PHE A 35 4.63 -22.12 1.67
CA PHE A 35 4.15 -21.08 0.74
C PHE A 35 4.80 -19.71 0.98
N SER A 36 5.72 -19.62 1.93
CA SER A 36 6.59 -18.46 2.15
C SER A 36 8.03 -18.89 1.90
N VAL A 37 8.65 -18.25 0.92
CA VAL A 37 10.05 -18.51 0.56
C VAL A 37 10.89 -17.31 0.93
N ASN A 38 11.93 -17.52 1.73
CA ASN A 38 12.92 -16.50 2.03
C ASN A 38 14.20 -16.82 1.24
N GLU A 39 14.59 -15.91 0.35
CA GLU A 39 15.80 -16.02 -0.45
C GLU A 39 16.82 -15.00 0.06
N ARG A 40 17.99 -15.47 0.47
CA ARG A 40 19.08 -14.59 0.89
C ARG A 40 20.05 -14.36 -0.26
N VAL A 41 20.24 -13.10 -0.63
CA VAL A 41 21.20 -12.68 -1.65
C VAL A 41 22.14 -11.65 -1.02
N GLY A 42 23.38 -12.06 -0.78
CA GLY A 42 24.32 -11.24 0.00
C GLY A 42 23.84 -11.00 1.43
N GLU A 43 23.72 -9.76 1.83
CA GLU A 43 23.22 -9.35 3.16
C GLU A 43 21.71 -9.16 3.22
N THR A 44 21.03 -9.15 2.07
CA THR A 44 19.59 -8.88 1.98
C THR A 44 18.77 -10.16 1.91
N THR A 45 17.69 -10.23 2.68
CA THR A 45 16.74 -11.35 2.64
C THR A 45 15.45 -10.89 1.96
N TYR A 46 15.07 -11.55 0.88
CA TYR A 46 13.83 -11.33 0.14
C TYR A 46 12.80 -12.37 0.55
N GLY A 47 11.63 -11.89 0.98
CA GLY A 47 10.51 -12.76 1.32
C GLY A 47 9.45 -12.78 0.22
N TYR A 48 9.12 -13.96 -0.27
CA TYR A 48 8.09 -14.14 -1.29
C TYR A 48 6.96 -15.01 -0.75
N TRP A 49 5.73 -14.60 -1.01
CA TRP A 49 4.53 -15.35 -0.66
C TRP A 49 3.89 -15.95 -1.91
N HIS A 50 3.48 -17.21 -1.82
CA HIS A 50 2.80 -17.97 -2.86
C HIS A 50 1.42 -18.40 -2.37
N PHE A 51 0.53 -17.45 -2.13
CA PHE A 51 -0.83 -17.70 -1.65
C PHE A 51 -1.70 -18.42 -2.69
N ASP A 52 -1.33 -18.28 -3.97
CA ASP A 52 -1.93 -18.97 -5.11
C ASP A 52 -1.90 -20.49 -5.00
N ARG A 53 -0.90 -21.05 -4.30
CA ARG A 53 -0.70 -22.51 -4.15
C ARG A 53 -1.68 -23.18 -3.18
N SER A 54 -2.43 -22.43 -2.39
CA SER A 54 -3.38 -22.96 -1.44
C SER A 54 -4.80 -22.42 -1.71
N PRO A 55 -5.79 -23.30 -2.00
CA PRO A 55 -7.18 -22.87 -2.15
C PRO A 55 -7.71 -22.16 -0.90
N LEU A 56 -7.30 -22.59 0.30
CA LEU A 56 -7.67 -21.97 1.56
C LEU A 56 -7.17 -20.51 1.63
N LEU A 57 -5.88 -20.29 1.34
CA LEU A 57 -5.30 -18.94 1.37
C LEU A 57 -5.90 -18.07 0.29
N ARG A 58 -6.07 -18.61 -0.92
CA ARG A 58 -6.65 -17.89 -2.04
C ARG A 58 -8.06 -17.38 -1.75
N THR A 59 -8.85 -18.16 -1.00
CA THR A 59 -10.24 -17.81 -0.69
C THR A 59 -10.36 -16.95 0.57
N LEU A 60 -9.69 -17.32 1.66
CA LEU A 60 -9.92 -16.68 2.97
C LEU A 60 -9.00 -15.48 3.23
N LEU A 61 -7.75 -15.53 2.78
CA LEU A 61 -6.76 -14.51 3.12
C LEU A 61 -7.19 -13.09 2.67
N PRO A 62 -7.77 -12.87 1.48
CA PRO A 62 -8.24 -11.55 1.08
C PRO A 62 -9.25 -10.94 2.04
N TRP A 63 -10.17 -11.75 2.54
CA TRP A 63 -11.20 -11.31 3.47
C TRP A 63 -10.65 -11.02 4.86
N VAL A 64 -9.77 -11.88 5.36
CA VAL A 64 -9.19 -11.73 6.69
C VAL A 64 -8.22 -10.55 6.73
N LEU A 65 -7.40 -10.34 5.69
CA LEU A 65 -6.56 -9.16 5.56
C LEU A 65 -7.37 -7.87 5.40
N LEU A 66 -8.50 -7.92 4.70
CA LEU A 66 -9.42 -6.79 4.61
C LEU A 66 -9.96 -6.41 6.00
N LEU A 67 -10.39 -7.40 6.79
CA LEU A 67 -10.87 -7.16 8.17
C LEU A 67 -9.76 -6.59 9.06
N ASP A 68 -8.55 -7.13 9.00
CA ASP A 68 -7.39 -6.59 9.71
C ASP A 68 -7.13 -5.13 9.31
N THR A 69 -7.14 -4.85 8.00
CA THR A 69 -6.89 -3.50 7.48
C THR A 69 -7.98 -2.52 7.94
N TRP A 70 -9.26 -2.92 7.92
CA TRP A 70 -10.38 -2.14 8.45
C TRP A 70 -10.24 -1.87 9.95
N PHE A 71 -9.92 -2.89 10.73
CA PHE A 71 -9.74 -2.76 12.17
C PHE A 71 -8.64 -1.75 12.50
N PHE A 72 -7.48 -1.87 11.84
CA PHE A 72 -6.37 -0.94 12.06
C PHE A 72 -6.65 0.46 11.52
N ALA A 73 -7.32 0.57 10.37
CA ALA A 73 -7.75 1.86 9.84
C ALA A 73 -8.71 2.57 10.81
N LEU A 74 -9.70 1.85 11.33
CA LEU A 74 -10.63 2.38 12.33
C LEU A 74 -9.88 2.92 13.55
N TRP A 75 -8.97 2.14 14.11
CA TRP A 75 -8.25 2.47 15.33
C TRP A 75 -7.16 3.52 15.15
N LYS A 76 -6.38 3.42 14.07
CA LYS A 76 -5.20 4.26 13.86
C LYS A 76 -5.46 5.51 13.03
N VAL A 77 -6.51 5.52 12.22
CA VAL A 77 -6.82 6.62 11.29
C VAL A 77 -8.15 7.27 11.64
N TYR A 78 -9.25 6.53 11.55
CA TYR A 78 -10.58 7.13 11.66
C TYR A 78 -10.88 7.66 13.06
N LEU A 79 -10.59 6.89 14.11
CA LEU A 79 -10.84 7.32 15.49
C LEU A 79 -9.96 8.53 15.87
N PRO A 80 -8.65 8.55 15.61
CA PRO A 80 -7.84 9.75 15.84
C PRO A 80 -8.33 10.95 15.04
N LEU A 81 -8.68 10.81 13.75
CA LEU A 81 -9.20 11.92 12.95
C LEU A 81 -10.50 12.49 13.53
N LEU A 82 -11.39 11.62 14.01
CA LEU A 82 -12.64 12.05 14.63
C LEU A 82 -12.36 12.85 15.92
N LEU A 83 -11.48 12.36 16.77
CA LEU A 83 -11.11 13.02 18.02
C LEU A 83 -10.37 14.34 17.76
N TRP A 84 -9.43 14.36 16.81
CA TRP A 84 -8.63 15.54 16.51
C TRP A 84 -9.41 16.63 15.79
N ARG A 85 -10.49 16.28 15.11
CA ARG A 85 -11.38 17.28 14.53
C ARG A 85 -11.85 18.33 15.54
N ILE A 86 -11.99 17.93 16.81
CA ILE A 86 -12.43 18.80 17.91
C ILE A 86 -11.24 19.34 18.70
N THR A 87 -10.27 18.48 19.02
CA THR A 87 -9.17 18.81 19.95
C THR A 87 -7.95 19.45 19.25
N HIS A 88 -7.69 19.06 18.01
CA HIS A 88 -6.49 19.46 17.25
C HIS A 88 -6.81 19.60 15.76
N PRO A 89 -7.60 20.62 15.34
CA PRO A 89 -8.10 20.73 13.97
C PRO A 89 -7.00 20.89 12.91
N ASN A 90 -5.80 21.27 13.32
CA ASN A 90 -4.65 21.44 12.43
C ASN A 90 -3.83 20.15 12.22
N ARG A 91 -4.19 19.03 12.86
CA ARG A 91 -3.49 17.76 12.68
C ARG A 91 -3.79 17.12 11.34
N VAL A 92 -2.73 16.65 10.68
CA VAL A 92 -2.80 15.94 9.40
C VAL A 92 -2.09 14.60 9.56
N ILE A 93 -2.76 13.51 9.19
CA ILE A 93 -2.16 12.18 9.15
C ILE A 93 -1.45 12.02 7.80
N VAL A 94 -0.16 11.69 7.85
CA VAL A 94 0.63 11.29 6.69
C VAL A 94 0.87 9.78 6.79
N CYS A 95 0.17 9.00 5.98
CA CYS A 95 0.35 7.55 5.93
C CYS A 95 1.40 7.19 4.90
N GLU A 96 2.47 6.55 5.36
CA GLU A 96 3.37 5.82 4.49
C GLU A 96 2.94 4.36 4.50
N ARG A 97 2.61 3.82 3.32
CA ARG A 97 2.06 2.48 3.14
C ARG A 97 0.75 2.24 3.90
N PHE A 98 -0.32 2.04 3.17
CA PHE A 98 -1.64 1.86 3.74
C PHE A 98 -2.38 0.71 3.05
N ALA A 99 -3.72 0.73 3.05
CA ALA A 99 -4.59 -0.31 2.49
C ALA A 99 -4.23 -0.71 1.05
N LEU A 100 -3.84 0.25 0.22
CA LEU A 100 -3.51 0.01 -1.19
C LEU A 100 -2.22 -0.79 -1.36
N ASP A 101 -1.21 -0.55 -0.51
CA ASP A 101 0.01 -1.36 -0.50
C ASP A 101 -0.28 -2.81 -0.10
N THR A 102 -1.13 -3.01 0.92
CA THR A 102 -1.55 -4.35 1.34
C THR A 102 -2.31 -5.07 0.22
N LEU A 103 -3.15 -4.34 -0.52
CA LEU A 103 -3.88 -4.88 -1.66
C LEU A 103 -2.95 -5.31 -2.80
N VAL A 104 -1.93 -4.51 -3.12
CA VAL A 104 -0.92 -4.85 -4.13
C VAL A 104 -0.09 -6.05 -3.69
N ASP A 105 0.41 -6.07 -2.46
CA ASP A 105 1.19 -7.19 -1.95
C ASP A 105 0.36 -8.51 -1.93
N LEU A 106 -0.94 -8.42 -1.65
CA LEU A 106 -1.86 -9.55 -1.72
C LEU A 106 -2.06 -10.01 -3.17
N ALA A 107 -2.28 -9.10 -4.11
CA ALA A 107 -2.43 -9.41 -5.52
C ALA A 107 -1.18 -10.12 -6.09
N VAL A 108 0.00 -9.63 -5.72
CA VAL A 108 1.29 -10.25 -6.10
C VAL A 108 1.46 -11.63 -5.46
N GLY A 109 1.07 -11.80 -4.18
CA GLY A 109 1.13 -13.08 -3.48
C GLY A 109 0.14 -14.12 -3.99
N LEU A 110 -0.98 -13.69 -4.58
CA LEU A 110 -1.98 -14.55 -5.22
C LEU A 110 -1.67 -14.84 -6.70
N ASP A 111 -0.56 -14.33 -7.23
CA ASP A 111 -0.22 -14.35 -8.66
C ASP A 111 -1.36 -13.80 -9.56
N ALA A 112 -2.11 -12.85 -9.01
CA ALA A 112 -3.31 -12.29 -9.63
C ALA A 112 -3.04 -10.98 -10.39
N THR A 113 -1.78 -10.74 -10.74
CA THR A 113 -1.31 -9.52 -11.43
C THR A 113 -1.25 -9.69 -12.95
N ASN A 114 -1.35 -10.93 -13.44
CA ASN A 114 -1.33 -11.23 -14.87
C ASN A 114 -2.68 -10.90 -15.52
N ALA A 115 -2.66 -10.27 -16.68
CA ALA A 115 -3.84 -9.82 -17.43
C ALA A 115 -4.86 -10.94 -17.79
N GLY A 116 -4.49 -12.20 -17.59
CA GLY A 116 -5.37 -13.36 -17.80
C GLY A 116 -6.10 -13.87 -16.58
N SER A 117 -5.77 -13.42 -15.37
CA SER A 117 -6.31 -13.97 -14.10
C SER A 117 -7.53 -13.23 -13.56
N GLY A 118 -8.16 -12.39 -14.37
CA GLY A 118 -9.23 -11.51 -13.88
C GLY A 118 -8.66 -10.44 -12.94
N ASN A 119 -9.01 -9.20 -13.17
CA ASN A 119 -8.45 -8.09 -12.40
C ASN A 119 -8.82 -8.24 -10.91
N PHE A 120 -7.85 -8.70 -10.08
CA PHE A 120 -8.05 -8.87 -8.64
C PHE A 120 -8.56 -7.60 -7.97
N PHE A 121 -8.15 -6.44 -8.47
CA PHE A 121 -8.59 -5.15 -7.93
C PHE A 121 -10.09 -4.89 -8.16
N GLN A 122 -10.70 -5.55 -9.13
CA GLN A 122 -12.12 -5.45 -9.42
C GLN A 122 -12.98 -6.51 -8.70
N CYS A 123 -12.37 -7.54 -8.09
CA CYS A 123 -13.12 -8.49 -7.28
C CYS A 123 -13.70 -7.85 -6.02
N ILE A 124 -14.68 -8.46 -5.39
CA ILE A 124 -15.37 -7.89 -4.22
C ILE A 124 -14.39 -7.49 -3.11
N PRO A 125 -13.50 -8.37 -2.60
CA PRO A 125 -12.55 -7.96 -1.57
C PRO A 125 -11.61 -6.84 -2.05
N GLY A 126 -11.13 -6.86 -3.30
CA GLY A 126 -10.29 -5.81 -3.87
C GLY A 126 -10.98 -4.44 -3.82
N ARG A 127 -12.22 -4.36 -4.27
CA ARG A 127 -13.02 -3.11 -4.21
C ARG A 127 -13.25 -2.62 -2.78
N LEU A 128 -13.49 -3.54 -1.85
CA LEU A 128 -13.70 -3.17 -0.44
C LEU A 128 -12.45 -2.59 0.22
N PHE A 129 -11.24 -2.95 -0.22
CA PHE A 129 -10.01 -2.30 0.24
C PHE A 129 -9.97 -0.81 -0.10
N TRP A 130 -10.56 -0.37 -1.23
CA TRP A 130 -10.61 1.04 -1.59
C TRP A 130 -11.42 1.86 -0.58
N HIS A 131 -12.47 1.26 -0.01
CA HIS A 131 -13.29 1.92 1.00
C HIS A 131 -12.62 2.07 2.36
N VAL A 132 -11.47 1.40 2.59
CA VAL A 132 -10.66 1.60 3.78
C VAL A 132 -9.95 2.95 3.76
N VAL A 133 -9.68 3.49 2.57
CA VAL A 133 -9.06 4.82 2.43
C VAL A 133 -10.11 5.90 2.69
N PRO A 134 -9.83 6.89 3.57
CA PRO A 134 -10.77 7.98 3.81
C PRO A 134 -11.09 8.76 2.52
N LYS A 135 -12.34 9.07 2.27
CA LYS A 135 -12.80 9.77 1.05
C LYS A 135 -12.12 11.13 0.81
N ARG A 136 -11.61 11.76 1.85
CA ARG A 136 -10.91 13.06 1.78
C ARG A 136 -9.38 12.90 1.83
N ALA A 137 -8.88 11.67 1.70
CA ALA A 137 -7.44 11.46 1.66
C ALA A 137 -6.92 11.77 0.26
N ALA A 138 -5.89 12.60 0.18
CA ALA A 138 -5.09 12.74 -1.02
C ALA A 138 -4.12 11.56 -1.11
N VAL A 139 -4.25 10.75 -2.15
CA VAL A 139 -3.40 9.59 -2.40
C VAL A 139 -2.40 9.94 -3.49
N THR A 140 -1.12 9.80 -3.20
CA THR A 140 -0.06 10.01 -4.19
C THR A 140 0.70 8.72 -4.42
N PHE A 141 0.74 8.29 -5.67
CA PHE A 141 1.59 7.20 -6.12
C PHE A 141 2.82 7.77 -6.82
N LEU A 142 4.01 7.40 -6.33
CA LEU A 142 5.27 7.75 -6.95
C LEU A 142 5.67 6.65 -7.93
N ASP A 143 5.48 6.89 -9.22
CA ASP A 143 5.85 5.93 -10.26
C ASP A 143 7.35 5.97 -10.54
N LEU A 144 7.95 4.79 -10.61
CA LEU A 144 9.36 4.56 -10.88
C LEU A 144 9.51 3.29 -11.71
N ASP A 145 10.42 3.30 -12.66
CA ASP A 145 10.82 2.07 -13.36
C ASP A 145 11.73 1.19 -12.48
N ALA A 146 11.77 -0.11 -12.77
CA ALA A 146 12.51 -1.08 -11.98
C ALA A 146 14.03 -0.86 -12.03
N GLU A 147 14.56 -0.36 -13.13
CA GLU A 147 15.98 -0.07 -13.30
C GLU A 147 16.40 1.07 -12.38
N THR A 148 15.68 2.18 -12.43
CA THR A 148 15.93 3.35 -11.57
C THR A 148 15.69 3.02 -10.10
N ALA A 149 14.66 2.22 -9.77
CA ALA A 149 14.42 1.76 -8.39
C ALA A 149 15.61 0.97 -7.86
N SER A 150 16.12 0.02 -8.66
CA SER A 150 17.28 -0.82 -8.32
C SER A 150 18.58 0.00 -8.21
N ALA A 151 18.74 1.02 -9.06
CA ALA A 151 19.90 1.92 -9.00
C ALA A 151 19.90 2.79 -7.73
N ARG A 152 18.71 3.21 -7.27
CA ARG A 152 18.57 4.04 -6.04
C ARG A 152 18.66 3.24 -4.75
N ARG A 153 18.25 1.96 -4.79
CA ARG A 153 18.19 1.10 -3.62
C ARG A 153 18.81 -0.26 -3.93
N ALA A 154 20.02 -0.47 -3.40
CA ALA A 154 20.77 -1.70 -3.63
C ALA A 154 20.03 -2.97 -3.16
N ASP A 155 19.17 -2.85 -2.13
CA ASP A 155 18.34 -3.94 -1.64
C ASP A 155 17.20 -4.36 -2.59
N LEU A 156 16.91 -3.59 -3.64
CA LEU A 156 15.93 -3.95 -4.67
C LEU A 156 16.55 -4.62 -5.88
N LYS A 157 17.88 -4.58 -6.02
CA LYS A 157 18.60 -5.08 -7.21
C LYS A 157 18.33 -6.54 -7.56
N HIS A 158 18.03 -7.35 -6.56
CA HIS A 158 17.78 -8.79 -6.71
C HIS A 158 16.34 -9.19 -6.37
N ASP A 159 15.42 -8.21 -6.21
CA ASP A 159 14.00 -8.50 -5.97
C ASP A 159 13.34 -8.99 -7.27
N LYS A 160 13.17 -10.29 -7.40
CA LYS A 160 12.56 -10.96 -8.57
C LYS A 160 11.10 -10.52 -8.83
N ARG A 161 10.43 -9.92 -7.84
CA ARG A 161 9.04 -9.47 -7.95
C ARG A 161 8.90 -7.95 -8.02
N LEU A 162 10.01 -7.22 -8.09
CA LEU A 162 9.96 -5.76 -8.15
C LEU A 162 9.12 -5.27 -9.34
N GLU A 163 9.41 -5.78 -10.54
CA GLU A 163 8.70 -5.38 -11.76
C GLU A 163 7.21 -5.75 -11.71
N ILE A 164 6.90 -6.97 -11.24
CA ILE A 164 5.51 -7.43 -11.06
C ILE A 164 4.77 -6.51 -10.08
N ARG A 165 5.42 -6.11 -8.98
CA ARG A 165 4.85 -5.21 -7.98
C ARG A 165 4.61 -3.80 -8.54
N LEU A 166 5.58 -3.25 -9.27
CA LEU A 166 5.43 -1.94 -9.92
C LEU A 166 4.30 -1.97 -10.95
N GLN A 167 4.19 -3.03 -11.75
CA GLN A 167 3.09 -3.20 -12.68
C GLN A 167 1.74 -3.32 -11.96
N ALA A 168 1.68 -4.02 -10.84
CA ALA A 168 0.47 -4.12 -10.03
C ALA A 168 0.03 -2.76 -9.48
N PHE A 169 0.98 -1.92 -9.04
CA PHE A 169 0.68 -0.54 -8.62
C PHE A 169 0.15 0.31 -9.80
N ARG A 170 0.72 0.19 -10.99
CA ARG A 170 0.23 0.90 -12.19
C ARG A 170 -1.17 0.45 -12.58
N THR A 171 -1.45 -0.85 -12.51
CA THR A 171 -2.80 -1.39 -12.75
C THR A 171 -3.79 -0.85 -11.72
N LEU A 172 -3.42 -0.86 -10.44
CA LEU A 172 -4.25 -0.29 -9.38
C LEU A 172 -4.49 1.22 -9.60
N ALA A 173 -3.44 1.97 -9.99
CA ALA A 173 -3.54 3.39 -10.28
C ALA A 173 -4.54 3.67 -11.40
N ALA A 174 -4.50 2.90 -12.49
CA ALA A 174 -5.45 3.01 -13.59
C ALA A 174 -6.90 2.72 -13.16
N GLU A 175 -7.10 1.75 -12.24
CA GLU A 175 -8.42 1.47 -11.68
C GLU A 175 -8.91 2.60 -10.77
N LEU A 176 -8.03 3.19 -9.96
CA LEU A 176 -8.37 4.28 -9.04
C LEU A 176 -8.70 5.58 -9.78
N ASP A 177 -8.09 5.83 -10.94
CA ASP A 177 -8.39 6.99 -11.79
C ASP A 177 -9.86 7.01 -12.25
N THR A 178 -10.49 5.84 -12.30
CA THR A 178 -11.94 5.71 -12.59
C THR A 178 -12.84 5.98 -11.39
N THR A 179 -12.28 6.22 -10.22
CA THR A 179 -13.01 6.45 -8.96
C THR A 179 -13.04 7.95 -8.61
N ASN A 180 -13.92 8.34 -7.70
CA ASN A 180 -13.97 9.71 -7.16
C ASN A 180 -12.96 9.94 -6.02
N MET A 181 -11.85 9.20 -6.00
CA MET A 181 -10.78 9.42 -5.03
C MET A 181 -9.85 10.52 -5.52
N ASP A 182 -9.35 11.34 -4.60
CA ASP A 182 -8.26 12.28 -4.90
C ASP A 182 -6.94 11.50 -5.04
N PHE A 183 -6.70 11.04 -6.26
CA PHE A 183 -5.56 10.18 -6.60
C PHE A 183 -4.66 10.86 -7.62
N THR A 184 -3.35 10.75 -7.42
CA THR A 184 -2.35 11.30 -8.36
C THR A 184 -1.18 10.38 -8.52
N VAL A 185 -0.76 10.23 -9.77
CA VAL A 185 0.49 9.58 -10.13
C VAL A 185 1.53 10.66 -10.42
N LEU A 186 2.64 10.64 -9.70
CA LEU A 186 3.78 11.52 -9.92
C LEU A 186 5.00 10.71 -10.33
N SER A 187 5.74 11.20 -11.31
CA SER A 187 7.02 10.60 -11.64
C SER A 187 8.03 10.87 -10.52
N SER A 188 8.59 9.83 -9.95
CA SER A 188 9.63 9.95 -8.91
C SER A 188 10.98 10.44 -9.49
N LEU A 189 11.09 10.62 -10.81
CA LEU A 189 12.25 11.21 -11.47
C LEU A 189 12.27 12.73 -11.34
N LEU A 190 11.14 13.36 -10.98
CA LEU A 190 11.08 14.79 -10.74
C LEU A 190 12.04 15.21 -9.61
N PRO A 191 12.60 16.43 -9.69
CA PRO A 191 13.37 17.00 -8.58
C PRO A 191 12.55 17.01 -7.29
N ILE A 192 13.20 16.76 -6.15
CA ILE A 192 12.52 16.65 -4.86
C ILE A 192 11.69 17.88 -4.50
N ASP A 193 12.14 19.07 -4.92
CA ASP A 193 11.43 20.33 -4.67
C ASP A 193 10.15 20.42 -5.51
N GLU A 194 10.18 19.89 -6.73
CA GLU A 194 9.01 19.81 -7.61
C GLU A 194 7.99 18.81 -7.08
N LEU A 195 8.45 17.60 -6.71
CA LEU A 195 7.60 16.59 -6.05
C LEU A 195 6.93 17.14 -4.80
N ASN A 196 7.70 17.79 -3.95
CA ASN A 196 7.19 18.43 -2.75
C ASN A 196 6.14 19.50 -3.08
N ARG A 197 6.39 20.34 -4.08
CA ARG A 197 5.45 21.40 -4.50
C ARG A 197 4.11 20.81 -4.96
N GLN A 198 4.17 19.75 -5.77
CA GLN A 198 2.96 19.10 -6.30
C GLN A 198 2.18 18.37 -5.21
N ILE A 199 2.86 17.68 -4.29
CA ILE A 199 2.21 16.98 -3.17
C ILE A 199 1.59 17.99 -2.19
N PHE A 200 2.32 19.05 -1.83
CA PHE A 200 1.84 20.02 -0.84
C PHE A 200 0.85 21.04 -1.39
N GLY A 201 0.88 21.35 -2.69
CA GLY A 201 -0.13 22.18 -3.33
C GLY A 201 -1.55 21.64 -3.11
N ARG A 202 -1.69 20.32 -3.14
CA ARG A 202 -2.99 19.64 -2.91
C ARG A 202 -3.46 19.60 -1.46
N LEU A 203 -2.57 19.73 -0.50
CA LEU A 203 -2.93 19.78 0.93
C LEU A 203 -3.46 21.16 1.35
N SER A 204 -3.36 22.15 0.46
CA SER A 204 -3.76 23.54 0.71
C SER A 204 -5.13 23.89 0.12
N GLU A 205 -5.68 23.02 -0.74
CA GLU A 205 -7.04 23.09 -1.28
C GLU A 205 -8.03 22.32 -0.38
#